data_d03b874d3234b421a2e56d91d4ee6991
#
_entry.id   d03b874d3234b421a2e56d91d4ee6991
#
_cell.length_a   1.000
_cell.length_b   1.000
_cell.length_c   1.000
_cell.angle_alpha   90.00
_cell.angle_beta   90.00
_cell.angle_gamma   90.00
#
_symmetry.space_group_name_H-M   'P 1'
#
loop_
_entity.id
_entity.type
_entity.pdbx_description
1 polymer ?
#
loop_
_entity_poly.entity_id
_entity_poly.type
_entity_poly.pdbx_seq_one_letter_code
_entity_poly.pdbx_strand_id
1 'polypeptide(L)'
;VKVNYTDEFKNYFSDYSAVIATSLGNEVEYVKDETRAAYFSPGELIAKVKVKKSGQSTENVYQVKVFEAKARHIYLLTFDVEAGSATMTVSFSDDVAGEEVRFDVSDAALNSPAPYFKANGFTESVPFQSIEGAEPKEQVTAYVNAVAGIQSCRLTTTSGFLSGKEWPDVVDLAAPGKYASILTEMGLETKGLEGNRDQMAQVNFTKLIKNLPTGGNHIFKLEATDVYGKVSDTPLVLTVTPQGCEFAVA
;
A
#
# COMPACT_ATOMS: atom_id res chain seq x y z
N VAL A 1 13.24 13.39 7.64
CA VAL A 1 13.20 12.07 8.26
C VAL A 1 14.62 11.58 8.48
N LYS A 2 14.86 10.90 9.58
CA LYS A 2 16.10 10.20 9.91
C LYS A 2 15.79 8.75 10.28
N VAL A 3 16.73 7.85 10.03
CA VAL A 3 16.61 6.44 10.37
C VAL A 3 17.81 6.05 11.25
N ASN A 4 17.57 5.20 12.23
CA ASN A 4 18.57 4.61 13.09
C ASN A 4 18.32 3.10 13.20
N TYR A 5 19.39 2.31 13.18
CA TYR A 5 19.37 0.87 13.40
C TYR A 5 20.21 0.55 14.64
N THR A 6 19.64 -0.14 15.64
CA THR A 6 20.37 -0.56 16.83
C THR A 6 21.39 -1.66 16.51
N ASP A 7 22.31 -1.93 17.43
CA ASP A 7 23.27 -3.01 17.24
C ASP A 7 22.58 -4.38 17.28
N GLU A 8 21.53 -4.56 18.05
CA GLU A 8 20.69 -5.75 18.10
C GLU A 8 20.05 -6.01 16.73
N PHE A 9 19.49 -4.97 16.10
CA PHE A 9 18.92 -5.05 14.75
C PHE A 9 19.95 -5.45 13.70
N LYS A 10 21.12 -4.80 13.72
CA LYS A 10 22.25 -5.08 12.81
C LYS A 10 22.81 -6.49 12.95
N ASN A 11 22.77 -7.04 14.16
CA ASN A 11 23.23 -8.40 14.44
C ASN A 11 22.21 -9.46 14.02
N TYR A 12 20.91 -9.15 14.07
CA TYR A 12 19.82 -10.07 13.72
C TYR A 12 19.65 -10.23 12.21
N PHE A 13 19.75 -9.13 11.47
CA PHE A 13 19.58 -9.11 10.02
C PHE A 13 20.92 -8.97 9.28
N SER A 14 21.15 -9.83 8.29
CA SER A 14 22.35 -9.77 7.45
C SER A 14 22.31 -8.62 6.43
N ASP A 15 21.11 -8.24 5.99
CA ASP A 15 20.88 -7.13 5.09
C ASP A 15 19.57 -6.42 5.45
N TYR A 16 19.55 -5.09 5.27
CA TYR A 16 18.39 -4.26 5.61
C TYR A 16 18.48 -2.88 5.00
N SER A 17 17.31 -2.30 4.74
CA SER A 17 17.14 -0.88 4.41
C SER A 17 15.76 -0.38 4.85
N ALA A 18 15.62 0.91 5.07
CA ALA A 18 14.33 1.53 5.28
C ALA A 18 13.98 2.39 4.06
N VAL A 19 12.72 2.35 3.65
CA VAL A 19 12.20 3.14 2.53
C VAL A 19 11.14 4.08 3.06
N ILE A 20 11.30 5.37 2.78
CA ILE A 20 10.28 6.38 3.05
C ILE A 20 9.75 6.85 1.70
N ALA A 21 8.47 6.61 1.46
CA ALA A 21 7.80 6.95 0.22
C ALA A 21 6.69 7.99 0.44
N THR A 22 6.46 8.84 -0.55
CA THR A 22 5.26 9.69 -0.63
C THR A 22 4.11 8.88 -1.21
N SER A 23 2.88 9.33 -1.02
CA SER A 23 1.69 8.74 -1.68
C SER A 23 1.78 8.73 -3.21
N LEU A 24 2.55 9.65 -3.79
CA LEU A 24 2.78 9.74 -5.23
C LEU A 24 3.88 8.80 -5.75
N GLY A 25 4.53 8.03 -4.86
CA GLY A 25 5.53 7.03 -5.23
C GLY A 25 6.97 7.55 -5.31
N ASN A 26 7.24 8.82 -4.97
CA ASN A 26 8.62 9.26 -4.77
C ASN A 26 9.15 8.65 -3.48
N GLU A 27 10.32 8.03 -3.52
CA GLU A 27 10.88 7.33 -2.39
C GLU A 27 12.36 7.68 -2.13
N VAL A 28 12.77 7.55 -0.88
CA VAL A 28 14.15 7.62 -0.43
C VAL A 28 14.45 6.35 0.34
N GLU A 29 15.48 5.63 -0.08
CA GLU A 29 15.97 4.43 0.59
C GLU A 29 17.16 4.78 1.50
N TYR A 30 17.05 4.38 2.76
CA TYR A 30 18.12 4.44 3.76
C TYR A 30 18.76 3.06 3.82
N VAL A 31 19.84 2.89 3.08
CA VAL A 31 20.58 1.63 3.07
C VAL A 31 21.31 1.40 4.38
N LYS A 32 21.89 0.22 4.54
CA LYS A 32 22.68 -0.17 5.70
C LYS A 32 23.69 0.94 6.07
N ASP A 33 23.67 1.30 7.37
CA ASP A 33 24.53 2.33 7.97
C ASP A 33 24.34 3.77 7.45
N GLU A 34 23.24 4.06 6.74
CA GLU A 34 22.91 5.42 6.31
C GLU A 34 22.48 6.28 7.51
N THR A 35 23.09 7.44 7.67
CA THR A 35 22.84 8.37 8.77
C THR A 35 22.31 9.73 8.34
N ARG A 36 22.27 9.99 7.03
CA ARG A 36 21.83 11.28 6.49
C ARG A 36 20.33 11.47 6.68
N ALA A 37 19.90 12.71 6.86
CA ALA A 37 18.49 13.06 6.85
C ALA A 37 18.00 13.26 5.41
N ALA A 38 16.81 12.76 5.10
CA ALA A 38 16.08 13.15 3.89
C ALA A 38 15.00 14.18 4.22
N TYR A 39 14.70 15.01 3.24
CA TYR A 39 13.71 16.08 3.32
C TYR A 39 12.54 15.75 2.42
N PHE A 40 11.34 15.85 2.96
CA PHE A 40 10.08 15.63 2.26
C PHE A 40 9.21 16.87 2.35
N SER A 41 8.39 17.11 1.34
CA SER A 41 7.30 18.07 1.44
C SER A 41 6.28 17.59 2.48
N PRO A 42 5.57 18.51 3.16
CA PRO A 42 4.44 18.13 4.01
C PRO A 42 3.43 17.28 3.26
N GLY A 43 2.84 16.30 3.93
CA GLY A 43 1.88 15.36 3.37
C GLY A 43 2.11 13.94 3.87
N GLU A 44 1.32 13.01 3.37
CA GLU A 44 1.39 11.62 3.77
C GLU A 44 2.69 10.95 3.32
N LEU A 45 3.35 10.31 4.28
CA LEU A 45 4.52 9.47 4.09
C LEU A 45 4.25 8.03 4.55
N ILE A 46 4.83 7.09 3.82
CA ILE A 46 4.78 5.66 4.11
C ILE A 46 6.20 5.20 4.44
N ALA A 47 6.38 4.68 5.65
CA ALA A 47 7.64 4.08 6.07
C ALA A 47 7.56 2.56 5.93
N LYS A 48 8.53 1.98 5.24
CA LYS A 48 8.73 0.53 5.07
C LYS A 48 10.13 0.15 5.50
N VAL A 49 10.33 -1.10 5.91
CA VAL A 49 11.65 -1.69 6.13
C VAL A 49 11.77 -2.97 5.34
N LYS A 50 12.88 -3.12 4.65
CA LYS A 50 13.32 -4.34 3.99
C LYS A 50 14.31 -5.03 4.90
N VAL A 51 14.15 -6.32 5.17
CA VAL A 51 15.04 -7.08 6.04
C VAL A 51 15.29 -8.47 5.48
N LYS A 52 16.53 -8.92 5.63
CA LYS A 52 16.94 -10.28 5.29
C LYS A 52 17.68 -10.89 6.48
N LYS A 53 17.15 -11.98 7.02
CA LYS A 53 17.79 -12.70 8.12
C LYS A 53 18.99 -13.50 7.65
N SER A 54 20.01 -13.61 8.47
CA SER A 54 21.19 -14.45 8.20
C SER A 54 20.78 -15.90 7.93
N GLY A 55 21.27 -16.46 6.83
CA GLY A 55 20.93 -17.83 6.38
C GLY A 55 19.65 -17.96 5.58
N GLN A 56 18.87 -16.89 5.39
CA GLN A 56 17.70 -16.87 4.50
C GLN A 56 18.02 -16.21 3.16
N SER A 57 17.36 -16.69 2.09
CA SER A 57 17.49 -16.10 0.76
C SER A 57 16.47 -15.00 0.49
N THR A 58 15.35 -15.01 1.22
CA THR A 58 14.21 -14.12 1.00
C THR A 58 14.38 -12.81 1.76
N GLU A 59 14.18 -11.71 1.07
CA GLU A 59 13.97 -10.39 1.68
C GLU A 59 12.50 -10.24 2.04
N ASN A 60 12.22 -9.65 3.20
CA ASN A 60 10.88 -9.38 3.66
C ASN A 60 10.70 -7.86 3.77
N VAL A 61 9.57 -7.36 3.30
CA VAL A 61 9.22 -5.94 3.35
C VAL A 61 8.04 -5.75 4.31
N TYR A 62 8.24 -4.93 5.33
CA TYR A 62 7.22 -4.58 6.32
C TYR A 62 6.80 -3.13 6.15
N GLN A 63 5.49 -2.85 6.15
CA GLN A 63 5.00 -1.49 6.29
C GLN A 63 5.00 -1.13 7.77
N VAL A 64 5.90 -0.22 8.12
CA VAL A 64 6.13 0.17 9.51
C VAL A 64 5.09 1.17 9.99
N LYS A 65 4.89 2.22 9.19
CA LYS A 65 4.00 3.32 9.56
C LYS A 65 3.56 4.12 8.34
N VAL A 66 2.34 4.64 8.42
CA VAL A 66 1.86 5.72 7.56
C VAL A 66 1.61 6.92 8.46
N PHE A 67 2.13 8.08 8.11
CA PHE A 67 2.03 9.28 8.93
C PHE A 67 1.97 10.54 8.08
N GLU A 68 1.32 11.56 8.64
CA GLU A 68 1.23 12.89 8.02
C GLU A 68 2.45 13.73 8.43
N ALA A 69 3.33 13.99 7.49
CA ALA A 69 4.52 14.81 7.71
C ALA A 69 4.16 16.30 7.72
N LYS A 70 4.57 16.99 8.77
CA LYS A 70 4.36 18.43 8.95
C LYS A 70 5.62 19.21 8.59
N ALA A 71 5.44 20.45 8.13
CA ALA A 71 6.55 21.34 7.85
C ALA A 71 7.38 21.62 9.12
N ARG A 72 8.71 21.62 9.00
CA ARG A 72 9.68 21.92 10.07
C ARG A 72 9.72 20.90 11.22
N HIS A 73 9.15 19.69 11.04
CA HIS A 73 9.27 18.58 11.98
C HIS A 73 10.41 17.65 11.61
N ILE A 74 11.04 17.05 12.61
CA ILE A 74 12.04 15.99 12.45
C ILE A 74 11.40 14.69 12.92
N TYR A 75 11.31 13.72 12.03
CA TYR A 75 10.82 12.37 12.31
C TYR A 75 12.01 11.42 12.39
N LEU A 76 12.12 10.70 13.50
CA LEU A 76 13.13 9.68 13.73
C LEU A 76 12.47 8.30 13.81
N LEU A 77 12.92 7.39 12.97
CA LEU A 77 12.56 5.97 13.03
C LEU A 77 13.77 5.19 13.58
N THR A 78 13.58 4.50 14.70
CA THR A 78 14.59 3.62 15.26
C THR A 78 14.13 2.18 15.16
N PHE A 79 14.90 1.37 14.47
CA PHE A 79 14.68 -0.06 14.27
C PHE A 79 15.51 -0.85 15.28
N ASP A 80 14.86 -1.74 16.01
CA ASP A 80 15.44 -2.58 17.04
C ASP A 80 14.92 -4.02 16.94
N VAL A 81 15.62 -4.97 17.54
CA VAL A 81 15.16 -6.34 17.77
C VAL A 81 15.31 -6.67 19.23
N GLU A 82 14.23 -7.06 19.89
CA GLU A 82 14.27 -7.41 21.30
C GLU A 82 15.21 -8.61 21.54
N ALA A 83 16.18 -8.43 22.44
CA ALA A 83 17.15 -9.48 22.77
C ALA A 83 16.44 -10.75 23.27
N GLY A 84 16.71 -11.88 22.62
CA GLY A 84 16.14 -13.19 22.99
C GLY A 84 14.68 -13.40 22.57
N SER A 85 14.08 -12.47 21.84
CA SER A 85 12.77 -12.62 21.20
C SER A 85 12.87 -12.52 19.68
N ALA A 86 11.85 -13.00 18.98
CA ALA A 86 11.72 -12.79 17.53
C ALA A 86 10.78 -11.61 17.25
N THR A 87 10.97 -10.50 17.96
CA THR A 87 10.16 -9.30 17.84
C THR A 87 11.04 -8.13 17.38
N MET A 88 10.73 -7.62 16.20
CA MET A 88 11.26 -6.35 15.71
C MET A 88 10.41 -5.22 16.25
N THR A 89 11.05 -4.23 16.84
CA THR A 89 10.41 -3.03 17.36
C THR A 89 10.82 -1.84 16.51
N VAL A 90 9.86 -1.02 16.13
CA VAL A 90 10.11 0.24 15.45
C VAL A 90 9.56 1.38 16.28
N SER A 91 10.44 2.18 16.84
CA SER A 91 10.10 3.39 17.56
C SER A 91 10.05 4.54 16.56
N PHE A 92 8.91 5.23 16.54
CA PHE A 92 8.70 6.43 15.75
C PHE A 92 8.56 7.61 16.70
N SER A 93 9.36 8.64 16.51
CA SER A 93 9.23 9.87 17.27
C SER A 93 9.18 11.08 16.33
N ASP A 94 8.26 11.98 16.58
CA ASP A 94 8.33 13.36 16.12
C ASP A 94 8.78 14.24 17.30
N ASP A 95 8.95 15.53 17.10
CA ASP A 95 9.40 16.45 18.16
C ASP A 95 8.44 16.52 19.39
N VAL A 96 7.28 15.86 19.34
CA VAL A 96 6.18 16.01 20.30
C VAL A 96 5.76 14.68 20.95
N ALA A 97 5.77 13.57 20.23
CA ALA A 97 5.29 12.28 20.73
C ALA A 97 6.09 11.09 20.18
N GLY A 98 6.26 10.05 20.99
CA GLY A 98 6.82 8.76 20.58
C GLY A 98 5.72 7.70 20.44
N GLU A 99 5.84 6.85 19.43
CA GLU A 99 5.01 5.67 19.22
C GLU A 99 5.89 4.48 18.88
N GLU A 100 5.49 3.30 19.31
CA GLU A 100 6.21 2.06 19.04
C GLU A 100 5.31 1.07 18.32
N VAL A 101 5.82 0.45 17.28
CA VAL A 101 5.16 -0.62 16.53
C VAL A 101 6.00 -1.89 16.62
N ARG A 102 5.34 -3.03 16.82
CA ARG A 102 6.00 -4.33 17.00
C ARG A 102 5.63 -5.27 15.87
N PHE A 103 6.60 -6.02 15.37
CA PHE A 103 6.45 -6.98 14.29
C PHE A 103 7.00 -8.34 14.73
N ASP A 104 6.27 -9.42 14.37
CA ASP A 104 6.78 -10.78 14.49
C ASP A 104 7.81 -11.04 13.38
N VAL A 105 9.03 -11.36 13.77
CA VAL A 105 10.12 -11.74 12.85
C VAL A 105 10.63 -13.16 13.17
N SER A 106 9.76 -14.00 13.76
CA SER A 106 10.01 -15.43 13.90
C SER A 106 10.23 -16.10 12.54
N ASP A 107 10.84 -17.28 12.52
CA ASP A 107 11.06 -18.00 11.27
C ASP A 107 9.74 -18.34 10.58
N ALA A 108 8.66 -18.55 11.32
CA ALA A 108 7.32 -18.75 10.75
C ALA A 108 6.80 -17.51 10.03
N ALA A 109 6.92 -16.33 10.66
CA ALA A 109 6.53 -15.07 10.07
C ALA A 109 7.43 -14.72 8.87
N LEU A 110 8.74 -14.86 8.98
CA LEU A 110 9.69 -14.57 7.90
C LEU A 110 9.52 -15.49 6.70
N ASN A 111 9.16 -16.76 6.90
CA ASN A 111 8.96 -17.72 5.81
C ASN A 111 7.54 -17.70 5.21
N SER A 112 6.58 -17.00 5.84
CA SER A 112 5.25 -16.81 5.25
C SER A 112 5.37 -16.03 3.95
N PRO A 113 4.72 -16.45 2.84
CA PRO A 113 4.72 -15.67 1.59
C PRO A 113 4.10 -14.29 1.78
N ALA A 114 4.68 -13.26 1.15
CA ALA A 114 4.07 -11.94 1.09
C ALA A 114 2.71 -11.99 0.36
N PRO A 115 1.80 -11.03 0.63
CA PRO A 115 0.57 -10.90 -0.15
C PRO A 115 0.87 -10.68 -1.64
N TYR A 116 -0.03 -11.14 -2.49
CA TYR A 116 0.07 -10.92 -3.92
C TYR A 116 -1.30 -10.66 -4.55
N PHE A 117 -1.28 -10.05 -5.72
CA PHE A 117 -2.48 -9.75 -6.49
C PHE A 117 -2.59 -10.59 -7.74
N LYS A 118 -3.84 -10.79 -8.17
CA LYS A 118 -4.18 -11.34 -9.48
C LYS A 118 -5.25 -10.47 -10.12
N ALA A 119 -4.96 -9.91 -11.29
CA ALA A 119 -5.93 -9.18 -12.09
C ALA A 119 -6.87 -10.14 -12.84
N ASN A 120 -8.11 -9.72 -12.99
CA ASN A 120 -9.11 -10.36 -13.85
C ASN A 120 -9.85 -9.28 -14.66
N GLY A 121 -9.98 -9.48 -15.95
CA GLY A 121 -10.60 -8.54 -16.88
C GLY A 121 -9.72 -7.35 -17.28
N PHE A 122 -8.48 -7.27 -16.82
CA PHE A 122 -7.51 -6.24 -17.21
C PHE A 122 -6.07 -6.74 -17.07
N THR A 123 -5.13 -5.97 -17.62
CA THR A 123 -3.67 -6.18 -17.46
C THR A 123 -3.03 -4.86 -17.05
N GLU A 124 -1.93 -4.93 -16.28
CA GLU A 124 -1.23 -3.73 -15.81
C GLU A 124 -0.45 -3.01 -16.91
N SER A 125 -0.04 -3.76 -17.94
CA SER A 125 0.79 -3.24 -19.03
C SER A 125 0.05 -2.40 -20.07
N VAL A 126 -1.28 -2.47 -20.08
CA VAL A 126 -2.13 -1.77 -21.07
C VAL A 126 -3.29 -1.09 -20.36
N PRO A 127 -3.51 0.22 -20.59
CA PRO A 127 -4.67 0.91 -20.05
C PRO A 127 -5.98 0.23 -20.48
N PHE A 128 -6.86 -0.01 -19.52
CA PHE A 128 -8.18 -0.57 -19.77
C PHE A 128 -9.05 0.46 -20.50
N GLN A 129 -9.46 0.14 -21.71
CA GLN A 129 -10.34 0.99 -22.52
C GLN A 129 -11.80 0.72 -22.11
N SER A 130 -12.50 1.74 -21.65
CA SER A 130 -13.93 1.68 -21.34
C SER A 130 -14.72 2.69 -22.20
N ILE A 131 -16.02 2.50 -22.26
CA ILE A 131 -16.94 3.47 -22.90
C ILE A 131 -17.61 4.23 -21.76
N GLU A 132 -17.58 5.56 -21.81
CA GLU A 132 -18.23 6.41 -20.82
C GLU A 132 -19.71 6.04 -20.64
N GLY A 133 -20.16 5.86 -19.40
CA GLY A 133 -21.52 5.48 -19.06
C GLY A 133 -21.89 4.02 -19.31
N ALA A 134 -21.02 3.24 -19.95
CA ALA A 134 -21.25 1.81 -20.18
C ALA A 134 -20.50 0.93 -19.17
N GLU A 135 -21.18 -0.09 -18.67
CA GLU A 135 -20.55 -1.09 -17.80
C GLU A 135 -19.67 -2.03 -18.66
N PRO A 136 -18.44 -2.34 -18.22
CA PRO A 136 -17.61 -3.34 -18.88
C PRO A 136 -18.34 -4.68 -19.06
N LYS A 137 -18.15 -5.33 -20.20
CA LYS A 137 -18.77 -6.63 -20.50
C LYS A 137 -18.29 -7.74 -19.59
N GLU A 138 -17.05 -7.66 -19.15
CA GLU A 138 -16.43 -8.59 -18.20
C GLU A 138 -16.16 -7.88 -16.87
N GLN A 139 -16.12 -8.66 -15.80
CA GLN A 139 -15.78 -8.10 -14.50
C GLN A 139 -14.31 -7.67 -14.47
N VAL A 140 -14.08 -6.44 -14.04
CA VAL A 140 -12.77 -5.87 -13.81
C VAL A 140 -12.48 -5.94 -12.32
N THR A 141 -11.72 -6.96 -11.91
CA THR A 141 -11.55 -7.32 -10.50
C THR A 141 -10.09 -7.59 -10.17
N ALA A 142 -9.62 -7.05 -9.05
CA ALA A 142 -8.38 -7.42 -8.41
C ALA A 142 -8.65 -8.45 -7.31
N TYR A 143 -8.00 -9.60 -7.37
CA TYR A 143 -7.98 -10.57 -6.28
C TYR A 143 -6.73 -10.34 -5.42
N VAL A 144 -6.93 -10.31 -4.12
CA VAL A 144 -5.86 -10.20 -3.11
C VAL A 144 -5.72 -11.55 -2.44
N ASN A 145 -4.49 -12.05 -2.32
CA ASN A 145 -4.18 -13.30 -1.65
C ASN A 145 -3.08 -13.06 -0.62
N ALA A 146 -3.31 -13.49 0.62
CA ALA A 146 -2.35 -13.44 1.70
C ALA A 146 -2.49 -14.70 2.57
N VAL A 147 -1.51 -15.59 2.54
CA VAL A 147 -1.54 -16.88 3.28
C VAL A 147 -1.69 -16.65 4.78
N ALA A 148 -1.04 -15.61 5.31
CA ALA A 148 -1.14 -15.23 6.73
C ALA A 148 -2.44 -14.51 7.10
N GLY A 149 -3.21 -14.09 6.11
CA GLY A 149 -4.40 -13.24 6.28
C GLY A 149 -4.14 -11.77 5.95
N ILE A 150 -5.14 -11.11 5.37
CA ILE A 150 -5.06 -9.70 4.93
C ILE A 150 -5.27 -8.80 6.15
N GLN A 151 -4.30 -7.94 6.45
CA GLN A 151 -4.41 -6.93 7.49
C GLN A 151 -4.92 -5.61 6.93
N SER A 152 -4.42 -5.20 5.75
CA SER A 152 -4.88 -4.00 5.04
C SER A 152 -4.81 -4.20 3.53
N CYS A 153 -5.61 -3.43 2.81
CA CYS A 153 -5.59 -3.33 1.35
C CYS A 153 -5.72 -1.85 0.97
N ARG A 154 -4.59 -1.23 0.73
CA ARG A 154 -4.49 0.21 0.47
C ARG A 154 -4.74 0.49 -1.01
N LEU A 155 -5.74 1.32 -1.28
CA LEU A 155 -6.02 1.88 -2.60
C LEU A 155 -5.47 3.31 -2.66
N THR A 156 -4.59 3.57 -3.62
CA THR A 156 -4.16 4.92 -4.00
C THR A 156 -4.79 5.26 -5.35
N THR A 157 -5.44 6.41 -5.43
CA THR A 157 -6.17 6.85 -6.62
C THR A 157 -5.56 8.13 -7.19
N THR A 158 -5.31 8.14 -8.50
CA THR A 158 -4.97 9.35 -9.24
C THR A 158 -6.05 9.59 -10.30
N SER A 159 -6.93 10.54 -10.04
CA SER A 159 -8.06 10.87 -10.91
C SER A 159 -8.56 12.28 -10.62
N GLY A 160 -8.41 13.20 -11.56
CA GLY A 160 -8.90 14.56 -11.40
C GLY A 160 -10.43 14.65 -11.22
N PHE A 161 -11.17 13.69 -11.78
CA PHE A 161 -12.63 13.61 -11.59
C PHE A 161 -13.00 13.16 -10.17
N LEU A 162 -12.37 12.10 -9.68
CA LEU A 162 -12.71 11.54 -8.37
C LEU A 162 -12.28 12.47 -7.22
N SER A 163 -11.16 13.16 -7.34
CA SER A 163 -10.72 14.14 -6.31
C SER A 163 -11.73 15.28 -6.13
N GLY A 164 -12.51 15.62 -7.17
CA GLY A 164 -13.64 16.57 -7.10
C GLY A 164 -14.92 16.01 -6.45
N LYS A 165 -14.96 14.74 -6.03
CA LYS A 165 -16.14 14.02 -5.51
C LYS A 165 -16.00 13.57 -4.05
N GLU A 166 -15.12 14.16 -3.27
CA GLU A 166 -14.79 13.72 -1.90
C GLU A 166 -14.19 12.29 -1.84
N TRP A 167 -13.78 11.75 -2.99
CA TRP A 167 -13.07 10.49 -3.08
C TRP A 167 -11.66 10.64 -2.50
N PRO A 168 -11.22 9.73 -1.62
CA PRO A 168 -9.88 9.83 -1.03
C PRO A 168 -8.79 9.53 -2.06
N ASP A 169 -7.69 10.29 -2.04
CA ASP A 169 -6.49 9.94 -2.82
C ASP A 169 -5.89 8.63 -2.34
N VAL A 170 -6.05 8.35 -1.03
CA VAL A 170 -5.60 7.11 -0.42
C VAL A 170 -6.62 6.63 0.61
N VAL A 171 -6.91 5.33 0.60
CA VAL A 171 -7.81 4.68 1.58
C VAL A 171 -7.40 3.24 1.82
N ASP A 172 -7.50 2.78 3.06
CA ASP A 172 -7.47 1.35 3.38
C ASP A 172 -8.86 0.74 3.18
N LEU A 173 -9.00 -0.14 2.20
CA LEU A 173 -10.27 -0.80 1.88
C LEU A 173 -10.71 -1.81 2.95
N ALA A 174 -9.80 -2.27 3.82
CA ALA A 174 -10.14 -3.10 4.98
C ALA A 174 -10.73 -2.28 6.13
N ALA A 175 -10.49 -0.96 6.15
CA ALA A 175 -10.99 -0.04 7.16
C ALA A 175 -11.29 1.34 6.55
N PRO A 176 -12.25 1.44 5.61
CA PRO A 176 -12.47 2.66 4.82
C PRO A 176 -13.02 3.84 5.64
N GLY A 177 -13.55 3.60 6.84
CA GLY A 177 -14.02 4.62 7.76
C GLY A 177 -15.05 5.55 7.11
N LYS A 178 -14.82 6.85 7.19
CA LYS A 178 -15.75 7.88 6.64
C LYS A 178 -15.91 7.81 5.11
N TYR A 179 -15.01 7.13 4.40
CA TYR A 179 -15.07 7.02 2.95
C TYR A 179 -15.92 5.84 2.44
N ALA A 180 -16.41 4.96 3.32
CA ALA A 180 -17.19 3.78 2.93
C ALA A 180 -18.38 4.12 2.00
N SER A 181 -19.12 5.20 2.32
CA SER A 181 -20.27 5.64 1.52
C SER A 181 -19.87 6.04 0.11
N ILE A 182 -18.90 6.92 -0.04
CA ILE A 182 -18.50 7.42 -1.37
C ILE A 182 -17.89 6.31 -2.24
N LEU A 183 -17.13 5.37 -1.66
CA LEU A 183 -16.62 4.21 -2.38
C LEU A 183 -17.76 3.38 -2.99
N THR A 184 -18.79 3.09 -2.20
CA THR A 184 -19.96 2.32 -2.63
C THR A 184 -20.81 3.09 -3.64
N GLU A 185 -21.08 4.37 -3.41
CA GLU A 185 -21.86 5.24 -4.31
C GLU A 185 -21.20 5.35 -5.69
N MET A 186 -19.88 5.43 -5.75
CA MET A 186 -19.13 5.45 -6.99
C MET A 186 -19.01 4.07 -7.64
N GLY A 187 -19.44 2.99 -6.97
CA GLY A 187 -19.48 1.65 -7.52
C GLY A 187 -18.23 0.81 -7.29
N LEU A 188 -17.35 1.17 -6.34
CA LEU A 188 -16.29 0.27 -5.88
C LEU A 188 -16.89 -0.77 -4.92
N GLU A 189 -16.72 -2.05 -5.24
CA GLU A 189 -17.22 -3.14 -4.41
C GLU A 189 -16.05 -3.95 -3.85
N THR A 190 -16.10 -4.28 -2.57
CA THR A 190 -15.10 -5.13 -1.91
C THR A 190 -15.76 -6.35 -1.30
N LYS A 191 -14.99 -7.44 -1.20
CA LYS A 191 -15.40 -8.66 -0.50
C LYS A 191 -14.20 -9.31 0.14
N GLY A 192 -14.34 -9.79 1.38
CA GLY A 192 -13.26 -10.46 2.12
C GLY A 192 -12.23 -9.49 2.74
N LEU A 193 -12.56 -8.20 2.84
CA LEU A 193 -11.72 -7.18 3.52
C LEU A 193 -12.33 -6.71 4.84
N GLU A 194 -13.54 -7.15 5.19
CA GLU A 194 -14.33 -6.61 6.31
C GLU A 194 -13.92 -7.22 7.66
N GLY A 195 -12.70 -7.00 8.09
CA GLY A 195 -12.25 -7.25 9.46
C GLY A 195 -11.94 -8.70 9.84
N ASN A 196 -12.07 -9.65 8.92
CA ASN A 196 -11.95 -11.09 9.22
C ASN A 196 -10.55 -11.68 8.96
N ARG A 197 -9.57 -10.89 8.55
CA ARG A 197 -8.22 -11.37 8.18
C ARG A 197 -8.28 -12.54 7.20
N ASP A 198 -9.19 -12.45 6.24
CA ASP A 198 -9.35 -13.47 5.21
C ASP A 198 -8.06 -13.64 4.41
N GLN A 199 -7.83 -14.87 3.95
CA GLN A 199 -6.66 -15.16 3.10
C GLN A 199 -6.88 -14.73 1.64
N MET A 200 -8.13 -14.47 1.26
CA MET A 200 -8.51 -14.00 -0.07
C MET A 200 -9.55 -12.89 0.01
N ALA A 201 -9.34 -11.87 -0.81
CA ALA A 201 -10.29 -10.78 -0.97
C ALA A 201 -10.42 -10.37 -2.44
N GLN A 202 -11.45 -9.56 -2.74
CA GLN A 202 -11.68 -9.02 -4.08
C GLN A 202 -11.97 -7.52 -3.98
N VAL A 203 -11.44 -6.78 -4.95
CA VAL A 203 -11.78 -5.38 -5.21
C VAL A 203 -12.32 -5.30 -6.63
N ASN A 204 -13.61 -5.04 -6.79
CA ASN A 204 -14.32 -5.03 -8.07
C ASN A 204 -14.53 -3.57 -8.53
N PHE A 205 -13.94 -3.24 -9.67
CA PHE A 205 -13.96 -1.91 -10.27
C PHE A 205 -15.04 -1.76 -11.35
N THR A 206 -15.76 -2.82 -11.71
CA THR A 206 -16.66 -2.85 -12.87
C THR A 206 -17.67 -1.71 -12.88
N LYS A 207 -18.37 -1.50 -11.77
CA LYS A 207 -19.36 -0.42 -11.64
C LYS A 207 -18.71 0.96 -11.51
N LEU A 208 -17.55 1.03 -10.83
CA LEU A 208 -16.80 2.28 -10.74
C LEU A 208 -16.38 2.77 -12.12
N ILE A 209 -15.87 1.88 -12.98
CA ILE A 209 -15.44 2.20 -14.35
C ILE A 209 -16.57 2.84 -15.16
N LYS A 210 -17.80 2.34 -15.04
CA LYS A 210 -18.97 2.92 -15.70
C LYS A 210 -19.19 4.39 -15.36
N ASN A 211 -18.81 4.81 -14.15
CA ASN A 211 -19.03 6.16 -13.63
C ASN A 211 -17.88 7.12 -13.92
N LEU A 212 -16.81 6.65 -14.57
CA LEU A 212 -15.65 7.46 -14.93
C LEU A 212 -15.89 8.19 -16.27
N PRO A 213 -15.72 9.53 -16.32
CA PRO A 213 -15.87 10.30 -17.57
C PRO A 213 -14.64 10.21 -18.46
N THR A 214 -14.82 10.57 -19.70
CA THR A 214 -13.73 10.83 -20.65
C THR A 214 -12.88 12.02 -20.23
N GLY A 215 -11.73 12.19 -20.89
CA GLY A 215 -10.87 13.39 -20.74
C GLY A 215 -9.65 13.19 -19.84
N GLY A 216 -9.34 11.95 -19.46
CA GLY A 216 -8.11 11.63 -18.71
C GLY A 216 -7.99 10.16 -18.34
N ASN A 217 -6.84 9.82 -17.81
CA ASN A 217 -6.61 8.50 -17.21
C ASN A 217 -7.01 8.52 -15.74
N HIS A 218 -7.62 7.43 -15.28
CA HIS A 218 -7.90 7.18 -13.88
C HIS A 218 -7.03 6.01 -13.45
N ILE A 219 -6.17 6.23 -12.47
CA ILE A 219 -5.18 5.24 -12.03
C ILE A 219 -5.53 4.79 -10.63
N PHE A 220 -5.63 3.48 -10.44
CA PHE A 220 -5.91 2.81 -9.18
C PHE A 220 -4.75 1.86 -8.87
N LYS A 221 -4.03 2.14 -7.79
CA LYS A 221 -2.93 1.32 -7.31
C LYS A 221 -3.33 0.63 -6.01
N LEU A 222 -3.26 -0.69 -5.98
CA LEU A 222 -3.51 -1.51 -4.80
C LEU A 222 -2.20 -2.04 -4.21
N GLU A 223 -2.09 -1.98 -2.89
CA GLU A 223 -1.01 -2.55 -2.11
C GLU A 223 -1.62 -3.25 -0.89
N ALA A 224 -1.26 -4.51 -0.63
CA ALA A 224 -1.77 -5.28 0.49
C ALA A 224 -0.70 -5.50 1.56
N THR A 225 -1.15 -5.58 2.82
CA THR A 225 -0.31 -5.92 3.96
C THR A 225 -0.96 -7.10 4.70
N ASP A 226 -0.18 -8.11 5.07
CA ASP A 226 -0.65 -9.23 5.85
C ASP A 226 -0.62 -8.97 7.37
N VAL A 227 -1.10 -9.95 8.15
CA VAL A 227 -1.15 -9.86 9.62
C VAL A 227 0.22 -9.81 10.29
N TYR A 228 1.29 -10.17 9.59
CA TYR A 228 2.67 -10.01 10.06
C TYR A 228 3.24 -8.63 9.70
N GLY A 229 2.51 -7.82 8.93
CA GLY A 229 2.98 -6.53 8.43
C GLY A 229 3.74 -6.59 7.13
N LYS A 230 3.84 -7.77 6.48
CA LYS A 230 4.47 -7.91 5.16
C LYS A 230 3.64 -7.25 4.08
N VAL A 231 4.32 -6.52 3.22
CA VAL A 231 3.72 -5.84 2.08
C VAL A 231 3.81 -6.70 0.84
N SER A 232 2.84 -6.59 -0.06
CA SER A 232 2.90 -7.21 -1.38
C SER A 232 4.16 -6.79 -2.14
N ASP A 233 4.87 -7.74 -2.75
CA ASP A 233 6.14 -7.51 -3.46
C ASP A 233 5.97 -6.50 -4.60
N THR A 234 4.84 -6.57 -5.29
CA THR A 234 4.44 -5.64 -6.34
C THR A 234 3.03 -5.12 -6.08
N PRO A 235 2.80 -3.81 -6.19
CA PRO A 235 1.44 -3.28 -6.19
C PRO A 235 0.75 -3.67 -7.49
N LEU A 236 -0.58 -3.82 -7.48
CA LEU A 236 -1.38 -3.98 -8.69
C LEU A 236 -1.87 -2.62 -9.17
N VAL A 237 -1.66 -2.31 -10.44
CA VAL A 237 -2.07 -1.04 -11.03
C VAL A 237 -3.11 -1.27 -12.13
N LEU A 238 -4.29 -0.64 -11.97
CA LEU A 238 -5.31 -0.52 -13.00
C LEU A 238 -5.32 0.91 -13.52
N THR A 239 -5.02 1.09 -14.80
CA THR A 239 -5.22 2.37 -15.50
C THR A 239 -6.46 2.27 -16.37
N VAL A 240 -7.44 3.15 -16.17
CA VAL A 240 -8.68 3.21 -16.97
C VAL A 240 -8.65 4.44 -17.84
N THR A 241 -8.94 4.25 -19.13
CA THR A 241 -9.04 5.32 -20.15
C THR A 241 -10.42 5.26 -20.79
N PRO A 242 -11.41 6.02 -20.26
CA PRO A 242 -12.74 6.06 -20.84
C PRO A 242 -12.73 6.76 -22.20
N GLN A 243 -13.46 6.19 -23.17
CA GLN A 243 -13.67 6.72 -24.50
C GLN A 243 -15.11 7.26 -24.61
N GLY A 244 -15.28 8.32 -25.39
CA GLY A 244 -16.62 8.84 -25.72
C GLY A 244 -17.42 7.82 -26.55
N CYS A 245 -18.74 7.84 -26.38
CA CYS A 245 -19.63 7.11 -27.30
C CYS A 245 -19.58 7.77 -28.66
N GLU A 246 -18.93 7.14 -29.64
CA GLU A 246 -19.08 7.55 -31.05
C GLU A 246 -20.45 7.09 -31.55
N PHE A 247 -21.37 8.03 -31.69
CA PHE A 247 -22.59 7.78 -32.45
C PHE A 247 -22.20 7.72 -33.93
N ALA A 248 -22.22 6.54 -34.52
CA ALA A 248 -22.22 6.45 -36.00
C ALA A 248 -23.51 7.11 -36.51
N VAL A 249 -23.37 8.31 -37.08
CA VAL A 249 -24.46 8.93 -37.84
C VAL A 249 -24.55 8.14 -39.13
N ALA A 250 -25.63 7.36 -39.28
CA ALA A 250 -25.94 6.62 -40.48
C ALA A 250 -26.48 7.56 -41.58
#